data_f55d006b6c258f18a904cdd7495c86a5
#
_entry.id   f55d006b6c258f18a904cdd7495c86a5
#
_cell.length_a   1.000
_cell.length_b   1.000
_cell.length_c   1.000
_cell.angle_alpha   90.00
_cell.angle_beta   90.00
_cell.angle_gamma   90.00
#
_symmetry.space_group_name_H-M   'P 1'
#
loop_
_entity.id
_entity.type
_entity.pdbx_description
1 polymer ?
#
loop_
_entity_poly.entity_id
_entity_poly.type
_entity_poly.pdbx_seq_one_letter_code
_entity_poly.pdbx_strand_id
1 'polypeptide(L)'
;MKKFFIYLIFSLIISNTSLAKKSGCTGGNCNNGFGTWTYTDKTTYVGQWENGSKKGKGIETWPNGYVYEGQFNDSKWHGEGTLKFPDGSSYTGEWQNNKMHGKGIFKWSDGKVIEGKWNEGEYVK
;
A
#
# COMPACT_ATOMS: atom_id res chain seq x y z
N MET A 1 -16.00 15.65 -4.69
CA MET A 1 -16.61 14.39 -4.29
C MET A 1 -15.69 13.19 -4.49
N LYS A 2 -15.15 12.99 -5.69
CA LYS A 2 -14.21 11.87 -5.96
C LYS A 2 -12.96 11.95 -5.12
N LYS A 3 -12.42 13.14 -4.94
CA LYS A 3 -11.25 13.40 -4.09
C LYS A 3 -11.49 12.94 -2.64
N PHE A 4 -12.65 13.27 -2.09
CA PHE A 4 -13.01 12.89 -0.72
C PHE A 4 -13.17 11.38 -0.59
N PHE A 5 -13.75 10.74 -1.61
CA PHE A 5 -13.94 9.29 -1.63
C PHE A 5 -12.60 8.55 -1.59
N ILE A 6 -11.63 9.00 -2.39
CA ILE A 6 -10.29 8.39 -2.41
C ILE A 6 -9.63 8.51 -1.05
N TYR A 7 -9.76 9.68 -0.42
CA TYR A 7 -9.16 9.91 0.89
C TYR A 7 -9.74 8.98 1.96
N LEU A 8 -11.07 8.81 1.96
CA LEU A 8 -11.73 7.91 2.92
C LEU A 8 -11.25 6.46 2.78
N ILE A 9 -11.17 5.98 1.55
CA ILE A 9 -10.70 4.61 1.30
C ILE A 9 -9.26 4.45 1.80
N PHE A 10 -8.41 5.42 1.51
CA PHE A 10 -7.02 5.39 1.93
C PHE A 10 -6.90 5.38 3.45
N SER A 11 -7.71 6.19 4.15
CA SER A 11 -7.69 6.24 5.61
C SER A 11 -8.09 4.90 6.23
N LEU A 12 -9.09 4.22 5.65
CA LEU A 12 -9.53 2.91 6.12
C LEU A 12 -8.42 1.88 5.98
N ILE A 13 -7.68 1.90 4.86
CA ILE A 13 -6.58 0.98 4.64
C ILE A 13 -5.49 1.18 5.70
N ILE A 14 -5.11 2.42 5.95
CA ILE A 14 -4.07 2.74 6.93
C ILE A 14 -4.48 2.28 8.33
N SER A 15 -5.74 2.53 8.70
CA SER A 15 -6.25 2.11 10.00
C SER A 15 -6.17 0.59 10.15
N ASN A 16 -6.55 -0.15 9.11
CA ASN A 16 -6.51 -1.60 9.14
C ASN A 16 -5.08 -2.13 9.26
N THR A 17 -4.13 -1.55 8.53
CA THR A 17 -2.75 -2.00 8.59
C THR A 17 -2.09 -1.70 9.92
N SER A 18 -2.41 -0.57 10.54
CA SER A 18 -1.82 -0.20 11.81
C SER A 18 -2.28 -1.09 12.96
N LEU A 19 -3.43 -1.74 12.82
CA LEU A 19 -3.99 -2.62 13.82
C LEU A 19 -3.60 -4.09 13.63
N ALA A 20 -3.00 -4.43 12.47
CA ALA A 20 -2.62 -5.82 12.18
C ALA A 20 -1.51 -6.28 13.13
N LYS A 21 -1.76 -7.38 13.83
CA LYS A 21 -0.83 -7.94 14.79
C LYS A 21 0.04 -9.00 14.11
N LYS A 22 1.35 -8.91 14.28
CA LYS A 22 2.28 -9.83 13.66
C LYS A 22 2.12 -11.23 14.20
N SER A 23 1.98 -12.21 13.32
CA SER A 23 1.96 -13.62 13.72
C SER A 23 3.28 -14.32 13.44
N GLY A 24 4.02 -13.93 12.44
CA GLY A 24 5.37 -14.43 12.24
C GLY A 24 5.84 -14.50 10.80
N CYS A 25 7.13 -14.78 10.70
CA CYS A 25 7.77 -15.02 9.42
C CYS A 25 7.47 -16.45 8.98
N THR A 26 6.79 -16.60 7.85
CA THR A 26 6.36 -17.89 7.35
C THR A 26 7.24 -18.39 6.21
N GLY A 27 8.20 -17.58 5.75
CA GLY A 27 9.15 -17.99 4.72
C GLY A 27 10.26 -16.98 4.57
N GLY A 28 11.45 -17.44 4.16
CA GLY A 28 12.58 -16.57 3.88
C GLY A 28 13.18 -15.91 5.11
N ASN A 29 13.68 -14.69 4.92
CA ASN A 29 14.35 -13.92 5.97
C ASN A 29 13.63 -12.59 6.19
N CYS A 30 12.80 -12.53 7.22
CA CYS A 30 12.02 -11.34 7.54
C CYS A 30 12.79 -10.33 8.42
N ASN A 31 14.09 -10.44 8.47
CA ASN A 31 14.95 -9.49 9.15
C ASN A 31 15.86 -8.78 8.18
N ASN A 32 16.60 -9.53 7.37
CA ASN A 32 17.51 -8.98 6.36
C ASN A 32 17.48 -9.90 5.13
N GLY A 33 16.78 -9.47 4.09
CA GLY A 33 16.65 -10.24 2.87
C GLY A 33 15.22 -10.30 2.37
N PHE A 34 14.89 -11.35 1.61
CA PHE A 34 13.56 -11.56 1.06
C PHE A 34 12.79 -12.53 1.97
N GLY A 35 11.59 -12.16 2.38
CA GLY A 35 10.81 -13.01 3.27
C GLY A 35 9.32 -12.73 3.21
N THR A 36 8.55 -13.71 3.74
CA THR A 36 7.09 -13.63 3.83
C THR A 36 6.68 -13.54 5.28
N TRP A 37 5.86 -12.57 5.60
CA TRP A 37 5.29 -12.40 6.94
C TRP A 37 3.78 -12.49 6.86
N THR A 38 3.19 -13.29 7.75
CA THR A 38 1.74 -13.42 7.86
C THR A 38 1.28 -12.85 9.21
N TYR A 39 0.37 -11.90 9.15
CA TYR A 39 -0.23 -11.28 10.34
C TYR A 39 -1.42 -12.11 10.85
N THR A 40 -1.82 -11.85 12.09
CA THR A 40 -2.92 -12.60 12.71
C THR A 40 -4.26 -12.41 11.98
N ASP A 41 -4.45 -11.28 11.31
CA ASP A 41 -5.65 -11.00 10.52
C ASP A 41 -5.59 -11.59 9.10
N LYS A 42 -4.54 -12.38 8.82
CA LYS A 42 -4.26 -13.00 7.52
C LYS A 42 -3.72 -12.05 6.46
N THR A 43 -3.41 -10.81 6.80
CA THR A 43 -2.64 -9.93 5.94
C THR A 43 -1.27 -10.54 5.73
N THR A 44 -0.74 -10.48 4.51
CA THR A 44 0.60 -11.00 4.19
C THR A 44 1.46 -9.90 3.58
N TYR A 45 2.75 -9.98 3.86
CA TYR A 45 3.76 -9.19 3.16
C TYR A 45 4.80 -10.13 2.58
N VAL A 46 5.07 -10.00 1.29
CA VAL A 46 6.11 -10.76 0.60
C VAL A 46 7.06 -9.76 -0.04
N GLY A 47 8.30 -9.73 0.40
CA GLY A 47 9.23 -8.77 -0.17
C GLY A 47 10.51 -8.64 0.63
N GLN A 48 11.18 -7.51 0.42
CA GLN A 48 12.48 -7.22 1.00
C GLN A 48 12.37 -6.67 2.42
N TRP A 49 13.33 -7.03 3.24
CA TRP A 49 13.43 -6.64 4.65
C TRP A 49 14.81 -6.10 4.96
N GLU A 50 14.87 -5.15 5.87
CA GLU A 50 16.12 -4.62 6.40
C GLU A 50 15.93 -4.34 7.89
N ASN A 51 16.72 -5.02 8.72
CA ASN A 51 16.67 -4.86 10.19
C ASN A 51 15.24 -5.00 10.75
N GLY A 52 14.47 -5.96 10.22
CA GLY A 52 13.12 -6.23 10.67
C GLY A 52 12.05 -5.28 10.15
N SER A 53 12.40 -4.36 9.26
CA SER A 53 11.47 -3.43 8.64
C SER A 53 11.29 -3.77 7.16
N LYS A 54 10.09 -3.54 6.63
CA LYS A 54 9.84 -3.66 5.19
C LYS A 54 10.65 -2.56 4.49
N LYS A 55 11.44 -2.95 3.50
CA LYS A 55 12.34 -2.03 2.81
C LYS A 55 12.52 -2.49 1.37
N GLY A 56 12.47 -1.53 0.42
CA GLY A 56 12.59 -1.90 -0.99
C GLY A 56 11.27 -2.44 -1.54
N LYS A 57 11.33 -3.38 -2.48
CA LYS A 57 10.14 -3.86 -3.17
C LYS A 57 9.42 -4.96 -2.40
N GLY A 58 8.09 -4.90 -2.41
CA GLY A 58 7.27 -5.91 -1.78
C GLY A 58 5.82 -5.85 -2.20
N ILE A 59 5.07 -6.88 -1.80
CA ILE A 59 3.63 -6.99 -2.05
C ILE A 59 2.93 -7.24 -0.72
N GLU A 60 1.98 -6.40 -0.41
CA GLU A 60 1.17 -6.52 0.79
C GLU A 60 -0.27 -6.81 0.37
N THR A 61 -0.86 -7.88 0.93
CA THR A 61 -2.20 -8.35 0.56
C THR A 61 -3.06 -8.46 1.80
N TRP A 62 -4.24 -7.84 1.77
CA TRP A 62 -5.21 -7.88 2.86
C TRP A 62 -6.37 -8.81 2.52
N PRO A 63 -6.94 -9.49 3.53
CA PRO A 63 -8.07 -10.41 3.30
C PRO A 63 -9.29 -9.74 2.67
N ASN A 64 -9.46 -8.43 2.87
CA ASN A 64 -10.58 -7.68 2.32
C ASN A 64 -10.41 -7.30 0.86
N GLY A 65 -9.31 -7.72 0.21
CA GLY A 65 -9.11 -7.54 -1.22
C GLY A 65 -8.19 -6.41 -1.63
N TYR A 66 -7.67 -5.63 -0.70
CA TYR A 66 -6.66 -4.62 -1.03
C TYR A 66 -5.32 -5.29 -1.30
N VAL A 67 -4.58 -4.79 -2.31
CA VAL A 67 -3.23 -5.26 -2.63
C VAL A 67 -2.35 -4.05 -2.93
N TYR A 68 -1.25 -3.92 -2.20
CA TYR A 68 -0.23 -2.92 -2.52
C TYR A 68 0.99 -3.64 -3.07
N GLU A 69 1.47 -3.20 -4.23
CA GLU A 69 2.70 -3.71 -4.83
C GLU A 69 3.60 -2.54 -5.15
N GLY A 70 4.75 -2.45 -4.50
CA GLY A 70 5.64 -1.32 -4.73
C GLY A 70 6.75 -1.23 -3.71
N GLN A 71 7.23 -0.02 -3.53
CA GLN A 71 8.37 0.26 -2.67
C GLN A 71 7.93 0.56 -1.24
N PHE A 72 8.77 0.17 -0.30
CA PHE A 72 8.61 0.39 1.12
C PHE A 72 9.83 1.07 1.69
N ASN A 73 9.62 1.88 2.71
CA ASN A 73 10.71 2.43 3.51
C ASN A 73 10.22 2.49 4.97
N ASP A 74 10.99 1.89 5.87
CA ASP A 74 10.66 1.86 7.29
C ASP A 74 9.23 1.32 7.51
N SER A 75 8.91 0.21 6.83
CA SER A 75 7.61 -0.48 6.88
C SER A 75 6.42 0.32 6.36
N LYS A 76 6.68 1.42 5.66
CA LYS A 76 5.64 2.27 5.08
C LYS A 76 5.72 2.27 3.56
N TRP A 77 4.58 2.44 2.91
CA TRP A 77 4.55 2.65 1.46
C TRP A 77 5.30 3.94 1.14
N HIS A 78 6.24 3.86 0.24
CA HIS A 78 7.11 4.99 -0.07
C HIS A 78 7.73 4.77 -1.45
N GLY A 79 7.96 5.85 -2.21
CA GLY A 79 8.47 5.71 -3.57
C GLY A 79 7.36 5.34 -4.54
N GLU A 80 7.64 4.46 -5.50
CA GLU A 80 6.68 4.06 -6.53
C GLU A 80 5.91 2.82 -6.12
N GLY A 81 4.60 2.81 -6.41
CA GLY A 81 3.79 1.64 -6.11
C GLY A 81 2.37 1.74 -6.65
N THR A 82 1.70 0.59 -6.66
CA THR A 82 0.30 0.47 -7.09
C THR A 82 -0.54 -0.11 -5.96
N LEU A 83 -1.61 0.57 -5.62
CA LEU A 83 -2.61 0.05 -4.69
C LEU A 83 -3.86 -0.33 -5.48
N LYS A 84 -4.27 -1.59 -5.35
CA LYS A 84 -5.50 -2.10 -5.94
C LYS A 84 -6.56 -2.20 -4.86
N PHE A 85 -7.74 -1.69 -5.17
CA PHE A 85 -8.89 -1.69 -4.27
C PHE A 85 -9.81 -2.87 -4.59
N PRO A 86 -10.59 -3.35 -3.61
CA PRO A 86 -11.51 -4.48 -3.84
C PRO A 86 -12.53 -4.24 -4.94
N ASP A 87 -12.90 -2.99 -5.20
CA ASP A 87 -13.89 -2.63 -6.20
C ASP A 87 -13.33 -2.56 -7.63
N GLY A 88 -12.03 -2.86 -7.79
CA GLY A 88 -11.36 -2.80 -9.09
C GLY A 88 -10.69 -1.46 -9.39
N SER A 89 -10.84 -0.47 -8.53
CA SER A 89 -10.11 0.80 -8.65
C SER A 89 -8.64 0.58 -8.35
N SER A 90 -7.78 1.50 -8.79
CA SER A 90 -6.35 1.44 -8.47
C SER A 90 -5.72 2.81 -8.48
N TYR A 91 -4.64 2.96 -7.71
CA TYR A 91 -3.75 4.11 -7.80
C TYR A 91 -2.35 3.62 -8.12
N THR A 92 -1.73 4.21 -9.13
CA THR A 92 -0.34 3.93 -9.50
C THR A 92 0.43 5.24 -9.51
N GLY A 93 1.49 5.30 -8.75
CA GLY A 93 2.32 6.51 -8.70
C GLY A 93 3.19 6.57 -7.46
N GLU A 94 3.48 7.80 -7.06
CA GLU A 94 4.37 8.05 -5.94
C GLU A 94 3.62 7.98 -4.60
N TRP A 95 4.33 7.52 -3.59
CA TRP A 95 3.85 7.35 -2.22
C TRP A 95 4.83 7.98 -1.25
N GLN A 96 4.31 8.54 -0.19
CA GLN A 96 5.12 9.06 0.90
C GLN A 96 4.41 8.79 2.22
N ASN A 97 5.06 8.02 3.10
CA ASN A 97 4.54 7.70 4.43
C ASN A 97 3.11 7.17 4.37
N ASN A 98 2.86 6.15 3.53
CA ASN A 98 1.58 5.48 3.35
C ASN A 98 0.52 6.33 2.66
N LYS A 99 0.89 7.45 2.05
CA LYS A 99 -0.09 8.33 1.39
C LYS A 99 0.29 8.58 -0.05
N MET A 100 -0.71 8.68 -0.90
CA MET A 100 -0.52 9.10 -2.30
C MET A 100 0.11 10.49 -2.31
N HIS A 101 1.17 10.63 -3.09
CA HIS A 101 1.96 11.85 -3.11
C HIS A 101 2.59 12.03 -4.48
N GLY A 102 2.99 13.27 -4.82
CA GLY A 102 3.67 13.50 -6.09
C GLY A 102 2.80 13.15 -7.28
N LYS A 103 3.40 12.56 -8.31
CA LYS A 103 2.69 12.22 -9.54
C LYS A 103 2.04 10.85 -9.43
N GLY A 104 0.81 10.75 -9.91
CA GLY A 104 0.11 9.47 -9.90
C GLY A 104 -1.16 9.47 -10.73
N ILE A 105 -1.65 8.26 -10.96
CA ILE A 105 -2.84 8.00 -11.76
C ILE A 105 -3.82 7.20 -10.93
N PHE A 106 -5.02 7.72 -10.74
CA PHE A 106 -6.10 6.97 -10.12
C PHE A 106 -7.08 6.52 -11.20
N LYS A 107 -7.38 5.24 -11.21
CA LYS A 107 -8.32 4.65 -12.16
C LYS A 107 -9.49 4.04 -11.39
N TRP A 108 -10.70 4.52 -11.68
CA TRP A 108 -11.92 3.97 -11.09
C TRP A 108 -12.31 2.66 -11.75
N SER A 109 -13.17 1.89 -11.07
CA SER A 109 -13.66 0.61 -11.59
C SER A 109 -14.44 0.74 -12.90
N ASP A 110 -15.04 1.90 -13.16
CA ASP A 110 -15.75 2.17 -14.41
C ASP A 110 -14.82 2.58 -15.55
N GLY A 111 -13.51 2.62 -15.30
CA GLY A 111 -12.50 2.97 -16.29
C GLY A 111 -12.15 4.45 -16.36
N LYS A 112 -12.81 5.30 -15.60
CA LYS A 112 -12.43 6.71 -15.52
C LYS A 112 -11.06 6.85 -14.89
N VAL A 113 -10.30 7.84 -15.36
CA VAL A 113 -8.91 8.06 -14.94
C VAL A 113 -8.73 9.52 -14.56
N ILE A 114 -7.99 9.75 -13.50
CA ILE A 114 -7.48 11.07 -13.16
C ILE A 114 -5.97 10.97 -12.96
N GLU A 115 -5.24 11.80 -13.68
CA GLU A 115 -3.78 11.81 -13.64
C GLU A 115 -3.30 13.19 -13.24
N GLY A 116 -2.34 13.27 -12.34
CA GLY A 116 -1.78 14.54 -11.92
C GLY A 116 -1.03 14.44 -10.62
N LYS A 117 -1.10 15.52 -9.84
CA LYS A 117 -0.36 15.63 -8.58
C LYS A 117 -1.26 15.27 -7.39
N TRP A 118 -0.64 14.67 -6.40
CA TRP A 118 -1.29 14.22 -5.18
C TRP A 118 -0.50 14.74 -3.98
N ASN A 119 -1.20 15.06 -2.92
CA ASN A 119 -0.58 15.52 -1.68
C ASN A 119 -1.38 14.99 -0.50
N GLU A 120 -0.71 14.23 0.37
CA GLU A 120 -1.31 13.66 1.58
C GLU A 120 -2.59 12.89 1.27
N GLY A 121 -2.61 12.13 0.16
CA GLY A 121 -3.73 11.31 -0.25
C GLY A 121 -4.80 12.03 -1.04
N GLU A 122 -4.63 13.31 -1.30
CA GLU A 122 -5.61 14.11 -2.03
C GLU A 122 -5.10 14.57 -3.38
N TYR A 123 -5.98 14.54 -4.38
CA TYR A 123 -5.65 15.06 -5.71
C TYR A 123 -5.57 16.57 -5.67
N VAL A 124 -4.47 17.11 -6.21
CA VAL A 124 -4.21 18.55 -6.27
C VAL A 124 -4.49 19.03 -7.69
N LYS A 125 -5.41 19.94 -7.80
CA LYS A 125 -5.73 20.54 -9.08
C LYS A 125 -4.71 21.59 -9.50
#